data_c668f19cd5445ed0c0ab7b78d721ad42
#
_entry.id   c668f19cd5445ed0c0ab7b78d721ad42
#
_cell.length_a   1.000
_cell.length_b   1.000
_cell.length_c   1.000
_cell.angle_alpha   90.00
_cell.angle_beta   90.00
_cell.angle_gamma   90.00
#
_symmetry.space_group_name_H-M   'P 1'
#
loop_
_entity.id
_entity.type
_entity.pdbx_description
1 polymer ?
#
loop_
_entity_poly.entity_id
_entity_poly.type
_entity_poly.pdbx_seq_one_letter_code
_entity_poly.pdbx_strand_id
1 'polypeptide(L)'
;MSERIVYTSLKLAGEKLGKEPLEVFKQAVENARPLLETKSRRVGGATYQVPVSVRLERGQGLALRWMRTFAKGKKGAPMERKLADEIVDAYNKTGAAVRKREDTHKMAESNRAFAHYRW
;
A
#
# COMPACT_ATOMS: atom_id res chain seq x y z
N MET A 1 -0.63 -16.29 -4.24
CA MET A 1 -2.06 -16.06 -4.58
C MET A 1 -2.23 -16.39 -6.06
N SER A 2 -3.28 -17.10 -6.43
CA SER A 2 -3.46 -17.53 -7.82
C SER A 2 -3.95 -16.41 -8.73
N GLU A 3 -3.64 -16.53 -10.01
CA GLU A 3 -4.13 -15.59 -11.02
C GLU A 3 -5.65 -15.49 -11.03
N ARG A 4 -6.31 -16.61 -10.81
CA ARG A 4 -7.77 -16.68 -10.80
C ARG A 4 -8.36 -15.81 -9.70
N ILE A 5 -7.78 -15.84 -8.50
CA ILE A 5 -8.22 -15.03 -7.38
C ILE A 5 -8.05 -13.54 -7.70
N VAL A 6 -6.89 -13.17 -8.22
CA VAL A 6 -6.62 -11.77 -8.59
C VAL A 6 -7.56 -11.30 -9.67
N TYR A 7 -7.71 -12.09 -10.74
CA TYR A 7 -8.59 -11.74 -11.85
C TYR A 7 -10.04 -11.54 -11.39
N THR A 8 -10.55 -12.49 -10.59
CA THR A 8 -11.90 -12.41 -10.06
C THR A 8 -12.09 -11.19 -9.16
N SER A 9 -11.10 -10.89 -8.31
CA SER A 9 -11.18 -9.73 -7.42
C SER A 9 -11.22 -8.42 -8.19
N LEU A 10 -10.46 -8.30 -9.27
CA LEU A 10 -10.48 -7.11 -10.13
C LEU A 10 -11.85 -6.94 -10.78
N LYS A 11 -12.42 -8.02 -11.26
CA LYS A 11 -13.75 -7.99 -11.87
C LYS A 11 -14.82 -7.55 -10.87
N LEU A 12 -14.78 -8.12 -9.66
CA LEU A 12 -15.73 -7.77 -8.60
C LEU A 12 -15.60 -6.30 -8.20
N ALA A 13 -14.38 -5.79 -8.09
CA ALA A 13 -14.15 -4.40 -7.74
C ALA A 13 -14.70 -3.46 -8.82
N GLY A 14 -14.46 -3.79 -10.09
CA GLY A 14 -14.98 -3.01 -11.21
C GLY A 14 -16.50 -2.99 -11.24
N GLU A 15 -17.13 -4.13 -11.00
CA GLU A 15 -18.58 -4.24 -10.96
C GLU A 15 -19.16 -3.40 -9.83
N LYS A 16 -18.57 -3.45 -8.66
CA LYS A 16 -19.04 -2.72 -7.49
C LYS A 16 -18.99 -1.21 -7.71
N LEU A 17 -17.99 -0.72 -8.41
CA LEU A 17 -17.83 0.71 -8.69
C LEU A 17 -18.44 1.15 -10.02
N GLY A 18 -18.87 0.20 -10.85
CA GLY A 18 -19.40 0.50 -12.17
C GLY A 18 -18.35 1.10 -13.08
N LYS A 19 -17.10 0.65 -12.96
CA LYS A 19 -15.97 1.18 -13.71
C LYS A 19 -15.12 0.06 -14.30
N GLU A 20 -14.25 0.43 -15.23
CA GLU A 20 -13.31 -0.51 -15.84
C GLU A 20 -12.36 -1.10 -14.78
N PRO A 21 -12.27 -2.43 -14.64
CA PRO A 21 -11.45 -3.05 -13.58
C PRO A 21 -10.00 -2.60 -13.55
N LEU A 22 -9.35 -2.45 -14.71
CA LEU A 22 -7.95 -2.01 -14.73
C LEU A 22 -7.78 -0.58 -14.27
N GLU A 23 -8.71 0.31 -14.59
CA GLU A 23 -8.67 1.69 -14.11
C GLU A 23 -8.84 1.75 -12.60
N VAL A 24 -9.76 0.95 -12.07
CA VAL A 24 -9.98 0.85 -10.63
C VAL A 24 -8.70 0.37 -9.95
N PHE A 25 -8.09 -0.67 -10.48
CA PHE A 25 -6.88 -1.24 -9.91
C PHE A 25 -5.71 -0.25 -9.94
N LYS A 26 -5.48 0.39 -11.07
CA LYS A 26 -4.40 1.37 -11.19
C LYS A 26 -4.56 2.52 -10.20
N GLN A 27 -5.76 3.04 -10.07
CA GLN A 27 -6.02 4.13 -9.13
C GLN A 27 -5.89 3.65 -7.68
N ALA A 28 -6.36 2.44 -7.37
CA ALA A 28 -6.24 1.88 -6.02
C ALA A 28 -4.76 1.73 -5.63
N VAL A 29 -3.94 1.20 -6.52
CA VAL A 29 -2.50 1.05 -6.28
C VAL A 29 -1.85 2.42 -6.08
N GLU A 30 -2.20 3.39 -6.92
CA GLU A 30 -1.65 4.74 -6.80
C GLU A 30 -2.03 5.39 -5.46
N ASN A 31 -3.26 5.20 -5.01
CA ASN A 31 -3.73 5.75 -3.74
C ASN A 31 -3.04 5.10 -2.54
N ALA A 32 -2.64 3.84 -2.64
CA ALA A 32 -1.98 3.11 -1.56
C ALA A 32 -0.46 3.13 -1.66
N ARG A 33 0.10 3.63 -2.76
CA ARG A 33 1.54 3.63 -3.00
C ARG A 33 2.25 4.64 -2.09
N PRO A 34 3.22 4.20 -1.27
CA PRO A 34 3.98 5.13 -0.46
C PRO A 34 5.01 5.90 -1.30
N LEU A 35 5.22 7.15 -0.96
CA LEU A 35 6.22 8.01 -1.60
C LEU A 35 7.49 8.12 -0.76
N LEU A 36 7.36 7.90 0.54
CA LEU A 36 8.46 7.98 1.50
C LEU A 36 8.42 6.76 2.41
N GLU A 37 9.59 6.33 2.85
CA GLU A 37 9.72 5.30 3.89
C GLU A 37 10.91 5.69 4.77
N THR A 38 11.09 4.98 5.88
CA THR A 38 12.24 5.20 6.74
C THR A 38 13.22 4.04 6.60
N LYS A 39 14.51 4.35 6.64
CA LYS A 39 15.57 3.34 6.69
C LYS A 39 16.46 3.62 7.87
N SER A 40 16.94 2.56 8.50
CA SER A 40 17.86 2.67 9.61
C SER A 40 19.24 3.07 9.13
N ARG A 41 19.86 4.01 9.84
CA ARG A 41 21.23 4.38 9.58
C ARG A 41 21.97 4.54 10.91
N ARG A 42 23.15 3.98 10.98
CA ARG A 42 23.98 4.02 12.17
C ARG A 42 25.00 5.15 12.07
N VAL A 43 24.97 6.05 13.03
CA VAL A 43 25.89 7.18 13.09
C VAL A 43 26.39 7.32 14.52
N GLY A 44 27.71 7.19 14.71
CA GLY A 44 28.33 7.37 16.02
C GLY A 44 27.82 6.44 17.10
N GLY A 45 27.45 5.21 16.76
CA GLY A 45 26.93 4.24 17.71
C GLY A 45 25.42 4.32 17.96
N ALA A 46 24.75 5.36 17.45
CA ALA A 46 23.30 5.51 17.55
C ALA A 46 22.64 5.09 16.23
N THR A 47 21.42 4.56 16.32
CA THR A 47 20.64 4.18 15.14
C THR A 47 19.52 5.19 14.92
N TYR A 48 19.46 5.73 13.71
CA TYR A 48 18.44 6.70 13.32
C TYR A 48 17.55 6.15 12.23
N GLN A 49 16.27 6.50 12.27
CA GLN A 49 15.32 6.21 11.20
C GLN A 49 15.31 7.41 10.25
N VAL A 50 15.83 7.23 9.04
CA VAL A 50 16.02 8.32 8.09
C VAL A 50 14.98 8.22 6.97
N PRO A 51 14.24 9.32 6.67
CA PRO A 51 13.27 9.31 5.58
C PRO A 51 13.98 9.25 4.21
N VAL A 52 13.50 8.38 3.34
CA VAL A 52 14.03 8.25 1.97
C VAL A 52 12.88 8.12 0.99
N SER A 53 13.11 8.58 -0.24
CA SER A 53 12.14 8.45 -1.31
C SER A 53 11.98 6.99 -1.72
N VAL A 54 10.76 6.60 -2.06
CA VAL A 54 10.45 5.26 -2.54
C VAL A 54 10.31 5.30 -4.06
N ARG A 55 11.06 4.46 -4.76
CA ARG A 55 10.95 4.34 -6.21
C ARG A 55 9.58 3.81 -6.60
N LEU A 56 9.12 4.15 -7.80
CA LEU A 56 7.79 3.78 -8.27
C LEU A 56 7.53 2.28 -8.18
N GLU A 57 8.44 1.45 -8.68
CA GLU A 57 8.26 -0.01 -8.68
C GLU A 57 8.18 -0.58 -7.28
N ARG A 58 9.03 -0.10 -6.39
CA ARG A 58 8.98 -0.55 -5.00
C ARG A 58 7.70 -0.09 -4.31
N GLY A 59 7.26 1.15 -4.57
CA GLY A 59 6.02 1.67 -4.00
C GLY A 59 4.80 0.88 -4.44
N GLN A 60 4.74 0.56 -5.73
CA GLN A 60 3.66 -0.27 -6.26
C GLN A 60 3.67 -1.66 -5.63
N GLY A 61 4.85 -2.26 -5.51
CA GLY A 61 5.00 -3.57 -4.87
C GLY A 61 4.55 -3.57 -3.41
N LEU A 62 4.89 -2.51 -2.67
CA LEU A 62 4.45 -2.36 -1.28
C LEU A 62 2.93 -2.21 -1.19
N ALA A 63 2.32 -1.40 -2.07
CA ALA A 63 0.88 -1.23 -2.09
C ALA A 63 0.16 -2.56 -2.32
N LEU A 64 0.63 -3.34 -3.30
CA LEU A 64 0.07 -4.65 -3.61
C LEU A 64 0.22 -5.62 -2.44
N ARG A 65 1.38 -5.63 -1.82
CA ARG A 65 1.64 -6.49 -0.66
C ARG A 65 0.72 -6.14 0.51
N TRP A 66 0.54 -4.87 0.78
CA TRP A 66 -0.35 -4.42 1.86
C TRP A 66 -1.80 -4.82 1.59
N MET A 67 -2.29 -4.60 0.38
CA MET A 67 -3.65 -5.01 0.03
C MET A 67 -3.85 -6.51 0.23
N ARG A 68 -2.89 -7.32 -0.22
CA ARG A 68 -2.94 -8.77 -0.05
C ARG A 68 -2.91 -9.17 1.43
N THR A 69 -2.00 -8.58 2.19
CA THR A 69 -1.85 -8.90 3.61
C THR A 69 -3.11 -8.56 4.40
N PHE A 70 -3.67 -7.39 4.17
CA PHE A 70 -4.87 -6.97 4.88
C PHE A 70 -6.10 -7.76 4.44
N ALA A 71 -6.18 -8.13 3.17
CA ALA A 71 -7.26 -9.00 2.69
C ALA A 71 -7.19 -10.36 3.39
N LYS A 72 -6.01 -10.95 3.50
CA LYS A 72 -5.84 -12.23 4.19
C LYS A 72 -6.24 -12.16 5.66
N GLY A 73 -6.08 -11.02 6.30
CA GLY A 73 -6.45 -10.82 7.70
C GLY A 73 -7.95 -10.73 7.97
N LYS A 74 -8.75 -10.48 6.94
CA LYS A 74 -10.20 -10.40 7.09
C LYS A 74 -10.79 -11.80 7.18
N LYS A 75 -11.92 -11.92 7.88
CA LYS A 75 -12.62 -13.20 8.08
C LYS A 75 -14.01 -13.15 7.45
N GLY A 76 -14.58 -14.33 7.20
CA GLY A 76 -15.98 -14.46 6.83
C GLY A 76 -16.30 -14.33 5.34
N ALA A 77 -15.30 -14.31 4.48
CA ALA A 77 -15.54 -14.22 3.04
C ALA A 77 -14.41 -14.91 2.24
N PRO A 78 -14.67 -15.34 1.00
CA PRO A 78 -13.63 -15.87 0.13
C PRO A 78 -12.57 -14.81 -0.15
N MET A 79 -11.35 -15.26 -0.47
CA MET A 79 -10.24 -14.34 -0.73
C MET A 79 -10.53 -13.37 -1.88
N GLU A 80 -11.23 -13.82 -2.93
CA GLU A 80 -11.58 -12.97 -4.07
C GLU A 80 -12.39 -11.75 -3.62
N ARG A 81 -13.35 -11.95 -2.73
CA ARG A 81 -14.18 -10.87 -2.21
C ARG A 81 -13.40 -9.97 -1.27
N LYS A 82 -12.59 -10.56 -0.40
CA LYS A 82 -11.77 -9.79 0.56
C LYS A 82 -10.79 -8.88 -0.19
N LEU A 83 -10.15 -9.42 -1.21
CA LEU A 83 -9.21 -8.63 -2.02
C LEU A 83 -9.95 -7.55 -2.82
N ALA A 84 -11.12 -7.87 -3.38
CA ALA A 84 -11.94 -6.88 -4.08
C ALA A 84 -12.33 -5.72 -3.15
N ASP A 85 -12.69 -6.01 -1.91
CA ASP A 85 -13.05 -4.99 -0.93
C ASP A 85 -11.85 -4.09 -0.61
N GLU A 86 -10.65 -4.65 -0.49
CA GLU A 86 -9.44 -3.85 -0.29
C GLU A 86 -9.16 -2.94 -1.49
N ILE A 87 -9.35 -3.43 -2.70
CA ILE A 87 -9.16 -2.64 -3.92
C ILE A 87 -10.17 -1.49 -3.97
N VAL A 88 -11.44 -1.75 -3.67
CA VAL A 88 -12.49 -0.72 -3.66
C VAL A 88 -12.19 0.32 -2.59
N ASP A 89 -11.79 -0.11 -1.39
CA ASP A 89 -11.44 0.81 -0.31
C ASP A 89 -10.28 1.72 -0.72
N ALA A 90 -9.23 1.14 -1.28
CA ALA A 90 -8.06 1.91 -1.73
C ALA A 90 -8.44 2.89 -2.86
N TYR A 91 -9.30 2.46 -3.77
CA TYR A 91 -9.80 3.35 -4.82
C TYR A 91 -10.49 4.58 -4.23
N ASN A 92 -11.22 4.39 -3.15
CA ASN A 92 -11.93 5.46 -2.45
C ASN A 92 -11.05 6.20 -1.42
N LYS A 93 -9.75 5.93 -1.40
CA LYS A 93 -8.77 6.53 -0.50
C LYS A 93 -9.07 6.20 0.98
N THR A 94 -9.59 5.00 1.22
CA THR A 94 -9.88 4.49 2.56
C THR A 94 -9.27 3.11 2.72
N GLY A 95 -9.51 2.50 3.88
CA GLY A 95 -9.09 1.12 4.12
C GLY A 95 -7.70 1.01 4.71
N ALA A 96 -7.32 -0.25 5.00
CA ALA A 96 -6.09 -0.54 5.72
C ALA A 96 -4.81 -0.21 4.93
N ALA A 97 -4.80 -0.45 3.62
CA ALA A 97 -3.63 -0.18 2.80
C ALA A 97 -3.33 1.32 2.72
N VAL A 98 -4.36 2.14 2.51
CA VAL A 98 -4.20 3.60 2.48
C VAL A 98 -3.78 4.12 3.86
N ARG A 99 -4.35 3.56 4.92
CA ARG A 99 -3.95 3.92 6.29
C ARG A 99 -2.49 3.57 6.55
N LYS A 100 -2.04 2.43 6.06
CA LYS A 100 -0.62 2.03 6.17
C LYS A 100 0.29 3.02 5.45
N ARG A 101 -0.13 3.48 4.27
CA ARG A 101 0.59 4.52 3.52
C ARG A 101 0.69 5.82 4.34
N GLU A 102 -0.43 6.24 4.92
CA GLU A 102 -0.46 7.46 5.73
C GLU A 102 0.44 7.33 6.96
N ASP A 103 0.40 6.18 7.64
CA ASP A 103 1.25 5.93 8.81
C ASP A 103 2.73 5.95 8.42
N THR A 104 3.07 5.36 7.28
CA THR A 104 4.45 5.35 6.77
C THR A 104 4.93 6.76 6.45
N HIS A 105 4.10 7.57 5.81
CA HIS A 105 4.42 8.97 5.52
C HIS A 105 4.56 9.79 6.80
N LYS A 106 3.67 9.58 7.76
CA LYS A 106 3.72 10.27 9.04
C LYS A 106 5.00 9.97 9.80
N MET A 107 5.41 8.70 9.80
CA MET A 107 6.67 8.29 10.42
C MET A 107 7.86 8.95 9.73
N ALA A 108 7.87 8.97 8.39
CA ALA A 108 8.94 9.62 7.63
C ALA A 108 9.00 11.11 7.92
N GLU A 109 7.84 11.78 8.02
CA GLU A 109 7.78 13.20 8.35
C GLU A 109 8.29 13.48 9.76
N SER A 110 7.96 12.65 10.74
CA SER A 110 8.41 12.84 12.11
C SER A 110 9.93 12.64 12.25
N ASN A 111 10.55 11.93 11.31
CA ASN A 111 12.01 11.71 11.29
C ASN A 111 12.73 12.64 10.32
N ARG A 112 12.08 13.68 9.87
CA ARG A 112 12.61 14.61 8.88
C ARG A 112 13.92 15.29 9.34
N ALA A 113 14.05 15.51 10.63
CA ALA A 113 15.24 16.11 11.20
C ALA A 113 16.51 15.30 10.94
N PHE A 114 16.38 14.01 10.64
CA PHE A 114 17.51 13.13 10.36
C PHE A 114 17.79 12.96 8.86
N ALA A 115 17.15 13.75 8.02
CA ALA A 115 17.32 13.64 6.57
C ALA A 115 18.76 13.86 6.12
N HIS A 116 19.54 14.63 6.86
CA HIS A 116 20.95 14.89 6.55
C HIS A 116 21.83 13.64 6.74
N TYR A 117 21.33 12.60 7.40
CA TYR A 117 22.03 11.33 7.53
C TYR A 117 21.74 10.38 6.37
N ARG A 118 20.94 10.78 5.40
CA ARG A 118 20.65 9.95 4.22
C ARG A 118 21.91 9.59 3.46
N TRP A 119 21.88 8.43 2.87
CA TRP A 119 22.97 7.93 2.03
C TRP A 119 22.50 7.64 0.61
#